data_f1acab30de0d9b5954f49a7571ac807e
#
_entry.id   f1acab30de0d9b5954f49a7571ac807e
#
_cell.length_a   1.000
_cell.length_b   1.000
_cell.length_c   1.000
_cell.angle_alpha   90.00
_cell.angle_beta   90.00
_cell.angle_gamma   90.00
#
_symmetry.space_group_name_H-M   'P 1'
#
loop_
_entity.id
_entity.type
_entity.pdbx_description
1 polymer ?
#
loop_
_entity_poly.entity_id
_entity_poly.type
_entity_poly.pdbx_seq_one_letter_code
_entity_poly.pdbx_strand_id
1 'polypeptide(L)'
;MKLLLTLALLTTAAQAQSGFGTLDTSQPTGIAVPQIIQKMGAVESEFEAARQQYTYRQTVKMDTISEDTNKPDGEYQQVADITFDDQGRRTEHVVFAPQNTIERVIMTENDLKDIEQRLPFVLTTEQLPQYDLTYLGKQKVDDLDTYVFGVEPKELIKGQRYLSGKVWVDQQDLEIVLVNGINVPQDTRKGHEDLSPPFTTYYQQIDDKYWFPTYTKAEGNLHFAAQRGALSQDVHMRTTVRYTDYKRFHTNVTIKYGDQDITPNKDDATPPSTGQADDPHPMKTPPQP
;
A
#
# COMPACT_ATOMS: atom_id res chain seq x y z
N MET A 1 -63.86 15.51 -29.10
CA MET A 1 -62.49 15.22 -29.52
C MET A 1 -61.55 15.64 -28.40
N LYS A 2 -61.21 14.66 -27.49
CA LYS A 2 -60.39 14.90 -26.29
C LYS A 2 -58.95 14.47 -26.62
N LEU A 3 -58.04 15.42 -26.63
CA LEU A 3 -56.63 15.19 -26.86
C LEU A 3 -55.98 14.78 -25.53
N LEU A 4 -55.54 13.55 -25.41
CA LEU A 4 -54.74 13.04 -24.27
C LEU A 4 -53.27 13.35 -24.54
N LEU A 5 -52.74 14.27 -23.77
CA LEU A 5 -51.30 14.60 -23.75
C LEU A 5 -50.62 13.65 -22.77
N THR A 6 -49.93 12.64 -23.28
CA THR A 6 -49.07 11.76 -22.48
C THR A 6 -47.72 12.42 -22.20
N LEU A 7 -47.52 12.85 -20.97
CA LEU A 7 -46.24 13.38 -20.48
C LEU A 7 -45.30 12.20 -20.18
N ALA A 8 -44.31 11.98 -21.03
CA ALA A 8 -43.26 11.01 -20.78
C ALA A 8 -42.28 11.61 -19.76
N LEU A 9 -42.29 11.11 -18.52
CA LEU A 9 -41.22 11.37 -17.54
C LEU A 9 -39.95 10.61 -17.98
N LEU A 10 -38.98 11.33 -18.50
CA LEU A 10 -37.59 10.85 -18.60
C LEU A 10 -36.98 10.82 -17.20
N THR A 11 -36.95 9.66 -16.57
CA THR A 11 -36.12 9.42 -15.39
C THR A 11 -34.70 9.30 -15.85
N THR A 12 -33.93 10.38 -15.74
CA THR A 12 -32.45 10.33 -15.78
C THR A 12 -32.00 9.62 -14.51
N ALA A 13 -31.64 8.34 -14.65
CA ALA A 13 -30.89 7.65 -13.61
C ALA A 13 -29.55 8.38 -13.45
N ALA A 14 -29.40 9.13 -12.34
CA ALA A 14 -28.12 9.62 -11.92
C ALA A 14 -27.26 8.38 -11.56
N GLN A 15 -26.44 7.95 -12.50
CA GLN A 15 -25.37 7.01 -12.20
C GLN A 15 -24.43 7.72 -11.23
N ALA A 16 -24.33 7.22 -10.01
CA ALA A 16 -23.25 7.60 -9.11
C ALA A 16 -21.95 7.36 -9.89
N GLN A 17 -21.27 8.45 -10.25
CA GLN A 17 -19.98 8.39 -10.90
C GLN A 17 -19.00 7.74 -9.90
N SER A 18 -18.74 6.43 -10.10
CA SER A 18 -17.45 5.89 -9.70
C SER A 18 -16.43 6.76 -10.45
N GLY A 19 -15.36 7.23 -9.81
CA GLY A 19 -14.34 8.10 -10.42
C GLY A 19 -13.63 7.50 -11.65
N PHE A 20 -14.18 6.43 -12.23
CA PHE A 20 -13.70 5.73 -13.41
C PHE A 20 -14.55 6.03 -14.63
N GLY A 21 -13.90 6.55 -15.66
CA GLY A 21 -14.48 6.67 -17.01
C GLY A 21 -14.67 5.30 -17.68
N THR A 22 -15.27 5.31 -18.87
CA THR A 22 -15.39 4.11 -19.70
C THR A 22 -14.01 3.67 -20.23
N LEU A 23 -13.72 2.37 -20.21
CA LEU A 23 -12.50 1.82 -20.81
C LEU A 23 -12.58 1.91 -22.34
N ASP A 24 -11.68 2.66 -22.94
CA ASP A 24 -11.47 2.77 -24.39
C ASP A 24 -10.37 1.78 -24.81
N THR A 25 -10.75 0.71 -25.50
CA THR A 25 -9.82 -0.35 -25.93
C THR A 25 -9.01 -0.02 -27.18
N SER A 26 -9.12 1.21 -27.70
CA SER A 26 -8.32 1.67 -28.84
C SER A 26 -6.83 1.70 -28.50
N GLN A 27 -5.99 1.51 -29.52
CA GLN A 27 -4.53 1.59 -29.36
C GLN A 27 -4.10 3.01 -28.93
N PRO A 28 -2.99 3.14 -28.21
CA PRO A 28 -2.44 4.44 -27.86
C PRO A 28 -2.02 5.21 -29.11
N THR A 29 -2.16 6.54 -29.06
CA THR A 29 -1.81 7.41 -30.19
C THR A 29 -0.44 8.04 -29.93
N GLY A 30 0.42 8.02 -30.93
CA GLY A 30 1.74 8.69 -30.87
C GLY A 30 2.84 7.94 -30.15
N ILE A 31 2.51 6.85 -29.44
CA ILE A 31 3.49 6.01 -28.74
C ILE A 31 3.08 4.53 -28.83
N ALA A 32 4.02 3.65 -29.07
CA ALA A 32 3.74 2.22 -29.14
C ALA A 32 3.69 1.59 -27.73
N VAL A 33 2.83 0.57 -27.53
CA VAL A 33 2.67 -0.13 -26.25
C VAL A 33 4.01 -0.59 -25.65
N PRO A 34 4.94 -1.23 -26.41
CA PRO A 34 6.23 -1.61 -25.84
C PRO A 34 7.06 -0.42 -25.33
N GLN A 35 6.93 0.74 -25.96
CA GLN A 35 7.63 1.96 -25.52
C GLN A 35 7.01 2.52 -24.22
N ILE A 36 5.68 2.44 -24.06
CA ILE A 36 5.01 2.81 -22.82
C ILE A 36 5.57 1.94 -21.68
N ILE A 37 5.57 0.62 -21.86
CA ILE A 37 6.07 -0.35 -20.85
C ILE A 37 7.53 -0.07 -20.49
N GLN A 38 8.38 0.15 -21.48
CA GLN A 38 9.80 0.43 -21.23
C GLN A 38 10.01 1.72 -20.46
N LYS A 39 9.31 2.80 -20.85
CA LYS A 39 9.42 4.10 -20.17
C LYS A 39 8.83 4.04 -18.77
N MET A 40 7.67 3.42 -18.59
CA MET A 40 7.07 3.19 -17.28
C MET A 40 8.08 2.47 -16.36
N GLY A 41 8.67 1.35 -16.79
CA GLY A 41 9.65 0.64 -15.96
C GLY A 41 10.89 1.48 -15.60
N ALA A 42 11.32 2.38 -16.49
CA ALA A 42 12.43 3.30 -16.20
C ALA A 42 12.03 4.34 -15.13
N VAL A 43 10.85 4.96 -15.26
CA VAL A 43 10.35 5.95 -14.30
C VAL A 43 10.05 5.31 -12.94
N GLU A 44 9.46 4.11 -12.93
CA GLU A 44 9.24 3.33 -11.71
C GLU A 44 10.55 2.95 -11.01
N SER A 45 11.64 2.73 -11.78
CA SER A 45 12.98 2.49 -11.20
C SER A 45 13.55 3.76 -10.56
N GLU A 46 13.32 4.93 -11.16
CA GLU A 46 13.70 6.21 -10.57
C GLU A 46 12.90 6.49 -9.30
N PHE A 47 11.59 6.22 -9.33
CA PHE A 47 10.74 6.33 -8.15
C PHE A 47 11.18 5.39 -7.02
N GLU A 48 11.49 4.12 -7.31
CA GLU A 48 11.96 3.18 -6.29
C GLU A 48 13.24 3.67 -5.59
N ALA A 49 14.19 4.24 -6.35
CA ALA A 49 15.38 4.85 -5.78
C ALA A 49 15.08 6.12 -4.98
N ALA A 50 14.14 6.95 -5.47
CA ALA A 50 13.79 8.21 -4.83
C ALA A 50 13.00 8.02 -3.54
N ARG A 51 12.09 7.04 -3.47
CA ARG A 51 11.23 6.81 -2.29
C ARG A 51 12.01 6.53 -1.02
N GLN A 52 13.23 5.97 -1.13
CA GLN A 52 14.12 5.75 0.00
C GLN A 52 14.62 7.06 0.66
N GLN A 53 14.43 8.20 -0.01
CA GLN A 53 14.76 9.52 0.53
C GLN A 53 13.57 10.19 1.23
N TYR A 54 12.45 9.49 1.38
CA TYR A 54 11.25 10.02 2.03
C TYR A 54 10.95 9.25 3.31
N THR A 55 10.47 9.98 4.30
CA THR A 55 9.80 9.42 5.48
C THR A 55 8.30 9.61 5.31
N TYR A 56 7.52 8.76 5.95
CA TYR A 56 6.06 8.89 5.93
C TYR A 56 5.44 8.20 7.14
N ARG A 57 4.20 8.55 7.44
CA ARG A 57 3.39 7.87 8.45
C ARG A 57 2.49 6.85 7.77
N GLN A 58 2.54 5.61 8.25
CA GLN A 58 1.66 4.53 7.82
C GLN A 58 0.64 4.24 8.94
N THR A 59 -0.65 4.23 8.59
CA THR A 59 -1.72 3.77 9.47
C THR A 59 -2.34 2.53 8.85
N VAL A 60 -2.18 1.39 9.51
CA VAL A 60 -2.83 0.12 9.14
C VAL A 60 -4.03 -0.08 10.04
N LYS A 61 -5.17 -0.40 9.45
CA LYS A 61 -6.38 -0.80 10.15
C LYS A 61 -6.96 -2.04 9.49
N MET A 62 -7.23 -3.08 10.28
CA MET A 62 -7.89 -4.31 9.83
C MET A 62 -9.09 -4.55 10.73
N ASP A 63 -10.24 -4.77 10.11
CA ASP A 63 -11.49 -5.08 10.79
C ASP A 63 -11.96 -6.48 10.35
N THR A 64 -12.40 -7.29 11.31
CA THR A 64 -13.33 -8.39 11.03
C THR A 64 -14.75 -7.86 11.15
N ILE A 65 -15.61 -8.24 10.20
CA ILE A 65 -16.97 -7.71 10.09
C ILE A 65 -17.96 -8.82 10.46
N SER A 66 -18.85 -8.54 11.40
CA SER A 66 -19.95 -9.43 11.77
C SER A 66 -20.94 -9.50 10.63
N GLU A 67 -21.32 -10.71 10.20
CA GLU A 67 -22.34 -10.93 9.17
C GLU A 67 -23.73 -10.48 9.64
N ASP A 68 -24.04 -10.65 10.93
CA ASP A 68 -25.34 -10.32 11.50
C ASP A 68 -25.59 -8.81 11.57
N THR A 69 -24.57 -8.04 11.90
CA THR A 69 -24.70 -6.59 12.17
C THR A 69 -24.09 -5.72 11.11
N ASN A 70 -23.28 -6.29 10.22
CA ASN A 70 -22.43 -5.58 9.24
C ASN A 70 -21.56 -4.49 9.88
N LYS A 71 -21.10 -4.73 11.12
CA LYS A 71 -20.22 -3.84 11.89
C LYS A 71 -18.94 -4.57 12.29
N PRO A 72 -17.86 -3.85 12.54
CA PRO A 72 -16.64 -4.45 13.10
C PRO A 72 -16.94 -5.19 14.42
N ASP A 73 -16.44 -6.41 14.53
CA ASP A 73 -16.46 -7.26 15.73
C ASP A 73 -15.05 -7.59 16.24
N GLY A 74 -14.03 -7.21 15.51
CA GLY A 74 -12.63 -7.24 15.90
C GLY A 74 -11.83 -6.22 15.10
N GLU A 75 -10.83 -5.63 15.74
CA GLU A 75 -9.99 -4.59 15.14
C GLU A 75 -8.51 -4.80 15.47
N TYR A 76 -7.66 -4.64 14.47
CA TYR A 76 -6.24 -4.38 14.61
C TYR A 76 -5.93 -3.01 14.05
N GLN A 77 -5.15 -2.21 14.79
CA GLN A 77 -4.67 -0.92 14.32
C GLN A 77 -3.20 -0.73 14.69
N GLN A 78 -2.43 -0.16 13.76
CA GLN A 78 -1.08 0.27 14.00
C GLN A 78 -0.80 1.58 13.28
N VAL A 79 -0.14 2.50 13.95
CA VAL A 79 0.41 3.72 13.34
C VAL A 79 1.91 3.71 13.54
N ALA A 80 2.66 3.85 12.46
CA ALA A 80 4.10 3.84 12.49
C ALA A 80 4.69 4.96 11.62
N ASP A 81 5.80 5.53 12.06
CA ASP A 81 6.64 6.37 11.23
C ASP A 81 7.66 5.49 10.51
N ILE A 82 7.69 5.62 9.19
CA ILE A 82 8.52 4.82 8.30
C ILE A 82 9.69 5.65 7.83
N THR A 83 10.87 5.10 7.97
CA THR A 83 12.14 5.67 7.53
C THR A 83 12.94 4.64 6.75
N PHE A 84 13.99 5.07 6.08
CA PHE A 84 14.94 4.21 5.40
C PHE A 84 16.34 4.53 5.88
N ASP A 85 17.14 3.50 6.11
CA ASP A 85 18.55 3.67 6.47
C ASP A 85 19.42 3.96 5.23
N ASP A 86 20.72 4.19 5.45
CA ASP A 86 21.68 4.48 4.38
C ASP A 86 21.85 3.35 3.35
N GLN A 87 21.33 2.15 3.67
CA GLN A 87 21.32 0.98 2.77
C GLN A 87 19.97 0.80 2.09
N GLY A 88 19.05 1.75 2.27
CA GLY A 88 17.69 1.69 1.72
C GLY A 88 16.78 0.69 2.42
N ARG A 89 17.16 0.19 3.60
CA ARG A 89 16.32 -0.76 4.35
C ARG A 89 15.25 0.00 5.12
N ARG A 90 14.02 -0.44 4.93
CA ARG A 90 12.86 0.12 5.64
C ARG A 90 12.97 -0.14 7.14
N THR A 91 12.80 0.91 7.92
CA THR A 91 12.72 0.88 9.38
C THR A 91 11.37 1.42 9.81
N GLU A 92 10.79 0.78 10.81
CA GLU A 92 9.47 1.12 11.33
C GLU A 92 9.58 1.52 12.79
N HIS A 93 9.05 2.71 13.10
CA HIS A 93 8.89 3.19 14.47
C HIS A 93 7.42 3.27 14.82
N VAL A 94 6.93 2.30 15.59
CA VAL A 94 5.53 2.23 16.02
C VAL A 94 5.25 3.35 17.02
N VAL A 95 4.31 4.25 16.68
CA VAL A 95 3.90 5.38 17.53
C VAL A 95 2.58 5.14 18.24
N PHE A 96 1.75 4.23 17.69
CA PHE A 96 0.48 3.86 18.30
C PHE A 96 0.08 2.45 17.86
N ALA A 97 -0.21 1.57 18.80
CA ALA A 97 -0.72 0.22 18.56
C ALA A 97 -1.60 -0.20 19.75
N PRO A 98 -2.92 -0.01 19.69
CA PRO A 98 -3.84 -0.48 20.72
C PRO A 98 -3.91 -2.00 20.76
N GLN A 99 -4.53 -2.54 21.80
CA GLN A 99 -4.73 -3.98 21.91
C GLN A 99 -5.50 -4.50 20.68
N ASN A 100 -4.96 -5.56 20.06
CA ASN A 100 -5.64 -6.29 19.01
C ASN A 100 -6.86 -7.02 19.58
N THR A 101 -8.04 -6.80 18.99
CA THR A 101 -9.31 -7.43 19.39
C THR A 101 -9.83 -8.42 18.35
N ILE A 102 -9.04 -8.70 17.30
CA ILE A 102 -9.41 -9.72 16.30
C ILE A 102 -9.21 -11.10 16.94
N GLU A 103 -10.30 -11.85 17.08
CA GLU A 103 -10.30 -13.20 17.69
C GLU A 103 -10.54 -14.32 16.66
N ARG A 104 -11.20 -13.99 15.52
CA ARG A 104 -11.61 -14.99 14.53
C ARG A 104 -10.51 -15.43 13.58
N VAL A 105 -9.43 -14.67 13.46
CA VAL A 105 -8.29 -14.96 12.58
C VAL A 105 -6.98 -14.77 13.32
N ILE A 106 -5.97 -15.54 12.92
CA ILE A 106 -4.60 -15.40 13.44
C ILE A 106 -3.78 -14.68 12.39
N MET A 107 -3.34 -13.47 12.72
CA MET A 107 -2.42 -12.71 11.88
C MET A 107 -1.00 -13.26 12.05
N THR A 108 -0.34 -13.51 10.94
CA THR A 108 1.06 -13.95 10.90
C THR A 108 1.99 -12.80 10.52
N GLU A 109 3.30 -12.97 10.74
CA GLU A 109 4.29 -12.02 10.26
C GLU A 109 4.27 -11.85 8.73
N ASN A 110 3.88 -12.88 7.98
CA ASN A 110 3.77 -12.78 6.53
C ASN A 110 2.60 -11.89 6.10
N ASP A 111 1.47 -11.94 6.81
CA ASP A 111 0.33 -11.07 6.54
C ASP A 111 0.71 -9.59 6.74
N LEU A 112 1.46 -9.29 7.80
CA LEU A 112 1.97 -7.94 8.05
C LEU A 112 2.98 -7.51 6.99
N LYS A 113 3.90 -8.39 6.57
CA LYS A 113 4.86 -8.10 5.49
C LYS A 113 4.17 -7.82 4.16
N ASP A 114 3.05 -8.46 3.87
CA ASP A 114 2.27 -8.15 2.67
C ASP A 114 1.77 -6.71 2.68
N ILE A 115 1.27 -6.25 3.82
CA ILE A 115 0.82 -4.88 3.99
C ILE A 115 1.98 -3.88 3.87
N GLU A 116 3.13 -4.19 4.47
CA GLU A 116 4.29 -3.31 4.52
C GLU A 116 5.01 -3.17 3.19
N GLN A 117 5.14 -4.26 2.45
CA GLN A 117 6.09 -4.36 1.34
C GLN A 117 5.43 -4.52 -0.03
N ARG A 118 4.21 -5.05 -0.09
CA ARG A 118 3.57 -5.45 -1.36
C ARG A 118 2.41 -4.59 -1.79
N LEU A 119 1.72 -3.94 -0.85
CA LEU A 119 0.63 -3.05 -1.20
C LEU A 119 1.11 -1.77 -1.93
N PRO A 120 2.27 -1.18 -1.61
CA PRO A 120 2.88 -0.14 -2.45
C PRO A 120 3.64 -0.77 -3.64
N PHE A 121 2.88 -1.27 -4.60
CA PHE A 121 3.44 -1.95 -5.78
C PHE A 121 4.24 -0.98 -6.67
N VAL A 122 5.38 -1.44 -7.15
CA VAL A 122 6.27 -0.77 -8.11
C VAL A 122 6.60 -1.78 -9.20
N LEU A 123 6.76 -1.34 -10.44
CA LEU A 123 7.10 -2.22 -11.57
C LEU A 123 8.34 -1.69 -12.30
N THR A 124 9.49 -1.94 -11.69
CA THR A 124 10.79 -1.48 -12.21
C THR A 124 11.24 -2.21 -13.46
N THR A 125 12.24 -1.64 -14.15
CA THR A 125 12.88 -2.29 -15.31
C THR A 125 13.39 -3.69 -15.00
N GLU A 126 13.88 -3.93 -13.77
CA GLU A 126 14.34 -5.28 -13.36
C GLU A 126 13.19 -6.25 -13.11
N GLN A 127 12.02 -5.75 -12.73
CA GLN A 127 10.84 -6.57 -12.45
C GLN A 127 10.02 -6.87 -13.71
N LEU A 128 10.04 -5.99 -14.71
CA LEU A 128 9.30 -6.19 -15.96
C LEU A 128 9.46 -7.59 -16.58
N PRO A 129 10.64 -8.21 -16.63
CA PRO A 129 10.79 -9.55 -17.20
C PRO A 129 10.04 -10.67 -16.46
N GLN A 130 9.64 -10.43 -15.20
CA GLN A 130 8.91 -11.40 -14.38
C GLN A 130 7.40 -11.41 -14.67
N TYR A 131 6.91 -10.43 -15.43
CA TYR A 131 5.49 -10.24 -15.70
C TYR A 131 5.15 -10.29 -17.17
N ASP A 132 3.95 -10.79 -17.48
CA ASP A 132 3.26 -10.57 -18.74
C ASP A 132 2.37 -9.34 -18.58
N LEU A 133 2.65 -8.29 -19.37
CA LEU A 133 1.86 -7.08 -19.42
C LEU A 133 0.99 -7.08 -20.66
N THR A 134 -0.31 -6.96 -20.46
CA THR A 134 -1.29 -6.86 -21.54
C THR A 134 -1.92 -5.48 -21.55
N TYR A 135 -1.77 -4.73 -22.65
CA TYR A 135 -2.47 -3.46 -22.80
C TYR A 135 -3.97 -3.70 -22.95
N LEU A 136 -4.77 -3.09 -22.08
CA LEU A 136 -6.23 -3.24 -22.04
C LEU A 136 -6.96 -2.05 -22.67
N GLY A 137 -6.33 -0.87 -22.70
CA GLY A 137 -6.94 0.33 -23.23
C GLY A 137 -6.52 1.59 -22.47
N LYS A 138 -7.32 2.64 -22.66
CA LYS A 138 -7.23 3.93 -21.94
C LYS A 138 -8.45 4.11 -21.06
N GLN A 139 -8.28 4.71 -19.91
CA GLN A 139 -9.39 4.98 -19.00
C GLN A 139 -9.10 6.27 -18.22
N LYS A 140 -10.14 7.10 -18.06
CA LYS A 140 -10.05 8.24 -17.16
C LYS A 140 -10.27 7.77 -15.72
N VAL A 141 -9.36 8.17 -14.83
CA VAL A 141 -9.47 7.94 -13.39
C VAL A 141 -9.43 9.29 -12.69
N ASP A 142 -10.56 9.72 -12.13
CA ASP A 142 -10.79 11.10 -11.70
C ASP A 142 -10.44 12.09 -12.82
N ASP A 143 -9.43 12.93 -12.64
CA ASP A 143 -8.98 13.90 -13.65
C ASP A 143 -7.83 13.39 -14.54
N LEU A 144 -7.30 12.19 -14.27
CA LEU A 144 -6.15 11.63 -14.97
C LEU A 144 -6.57 10.83 -16.22
N ASP A 145 -5.87 11.04 -17.30
CA ASP A 145 -5.92 10.18 -18.47
C ASP A 145 -4.88 9.08 -18.34
N THR A 146 -5.31 7.82 -18.31
CA THR A 146 -4.42 6.70 -18.02
C THR A 146 -4.39 5.64 -19.11
N TYR A 147 -3.28 4.92 -19.21
CA TYR A 147 -3.18 3.62 -19.87
C TYR A 147 -3.47 2.53 -18.86
N VAL A 148 -4.21 1.49 -19.25
CA VAL A 148 -4.54 0.36 -18.39
C VAL A 148 -3.83 -0.88 -18.88
N PHE A 149 -3.10 -1.53 -17.96
CA PHE A 149 -2.43 -2.79 -18.23
C PHE A 149 -2.93 -3.89 -17.29
N GLY A 150 -3.17 -5.08 -17.85
CA GLY A 150 -3.21 -6.32 -17.10
C GLY A 150 -1.78 -6.72 -16.75
N VAL A 151 -1.57 -7.17 -15.53
CA VAL A 151 -0.26 -7.57 -14.99
C VAL A 151 -0.39 -8.96 -14.41
N GLU A 152 0.30 -9.94 -14.98
CA GLU A 152 0.29 -11.32 -14.51
C GLU A 152 1.73 -11.84 -14.38
N PRO A 153 2.10 -12.54 -13.30
CA PRO A 153 3.42 -13.13 -13.18
C PRO A 153 3.58 -14.27 -14.20
N LYS A 154 4.73 -14.31 -14.88
CA LYS A 154 5.05 -15.40 -15.83
C LYS A 154 5.25 -16.73 -15.13
N GLU A 155 5.84 -16.69 -13.94
CA GLU A 155 6.12 -17.87 -13.14
C GLU A 155 5.91 -17.57 -11.66
N LEU A 156 5.41 -18.55 -10.91
CA LEU A 156 5.27 -18.46 -9.46
C LEU A 156 6.44 -19.16 -8.78
N ILE A 157 7.48 -18.39 -8.44
CA ILE A 157 8.66 -18.93 -7.75
C ILE A 157 8.33 -19.17 -6.29
N LYS A 158 8.68 -20.35 -5.78
CA LYS A 158 8.43 -20.72 -4.38
C LYS A 158 9.06 -19.73 -3.40
N GLY A 159 8.26 -19.21 -2.49
CA GLY A 159 8.68 -18.26 -1.46
C GLY A 159 8.67 -16.80 -1.92
N GLN A 160 8.27 -16.52 -3.17
CA GLN A 160 8.03 -15.19 -3.68
C GLN A 160 6.53 -14.96 -3.88
N ARG A 161 6.11 -13.70 -3.77
CA ARG A 161 4.75 -13.28 -4.06
C ARG A 161 4.78 -12.18 -5.11
N TYR A 162 3.76 -12.16 -5.93
CA TYR A 162 3.64 -11.29 -7.10
C TYR A 162 2.26 -10.63 -7.13
N LEU A 163 2.14 -9.50 -7.80
CA LEU A 163 0.85 -8.92 -8.17
C LEU A 163 0.25 -9.70 -9.35
N SER A 164 -1.02 -10.07 -9.25
CA SER A 164 -1.88 -10.42 -10.39
C SER A 164 -3.05 -9.45 -10.40
N GLY A 165 -3.25 -8.70 -11.51
CA GLY A 165 -4.30 -7.70 -11.56
C GLY A 165 -4.14 -6.66 -12.65
N LYS A 166 -4.38 -5.39 -12.30
CA LYS A 166 -4.34 -4.27 -13.23
C LYS A 166 -3.60 -3.09 -12.63
N VAL A 167 -2.89 -2.36 -13.48
CA VAL A 167 -2.29 -1.07 -13.15
C VAL A 167 -2.80 0.00 -14.11
N TRP A 168 -3.00 1.20 -13.60
CA TRP A 168 -3.30 2.40 -14.38
C TRP A 168 -2.06 3.28 -14.33
N VAL A 169 -1.60 3.66 -15.51
CA VAL A 169 -0.38 4.42 -15.74
C VAL A 169 -0.76 5.77 -16.29
N ASP A 170 -0.37 6.85 -15.64
CA ASP A 170 -0.62 8.19 -16.14
C ASP A 170 -0.01 8.39 -17.53
N GLN A 171 -0.72 9.08 -18.43
CA GLN A 171 -0.25 9.25 -19.79
C GLN A 171 0.85 10.31 -19.92
N GLN A 172 0.99 11.21 -18.96
CA GLN A 172 2.00 12.28 -18.95
C GLN A 172 3.29 11.83 -18.30
N ASP A 173 3.19 11.35 -17.06
CA ASP A 173 4.34 11.01 -16.23
C ASP A 173 4.82 9.57 -16.46
N LEU A 174 3.95 8.70 -17.00
CA LEU A 174 4.19 7.27 -17.19
C LEU A 174 4.51 6.53 -15.88
N GLU A 175 4.02 7.03 -14.76
CA GLU A 175 4.05 6.39 -13.44
C GLU A 175 2.72 5.69 -13.13
N ILE A 176 2.77 4.69 -12.25
CA ILE A 176 1.58 3.98 -11.78
C ILE A 176 0.81 4.89 -10.82
N VAL A 177 -0.46 5.15 -11.12
CA VAL A 177 -1.35 6.02 -10.31
C VAL A 177 -2.44 5.24 -9.58
N LEU A 178 -2.68 4.00 -10.00
CA LEU A 178 -3.64 3.11 -9.35
C LEU A 178 -3.26 1.65 -9.62
N VAL A 179 -3.42 0.81 -8.60
CA VAL A 179 -3.25 -0.64 -8.69
C VAL A 179 -4.51 -1.31 -8.16
N ASN A 180 -5.00 -2.32 -8.86
CA ASN A 180 -6.06 -3.20 -8.38
C ASN A 180 -5.69 -4.64 -8.68
N GLY A 181 -5.61 -5.49 -7.66
CA GLY A 181 -5.20 -6.88 -7.85
C GLY A 181 -5.19 -7.68 -6.58
N ILE A 182 -4.51 -8.81 -6.65
CA ILE A 182 -4.33 -9.75 -5.56
C ILE A 182 -2.87 -10.21 -5.53
N ASN A 183 -2.36 -10.53 -4.36
CA ASN A 183 -1.04 -11.13 -4.21
C ASN A 183 -1.11 -12.65 -4.47
N VAL A 184 -0.26 -13.15 -5.36
CA VAL A 184 -0.18 -14.58 -5.73
C VAL A 184 1.24 -15.13 -5.56
N PRO A 185 1.44 -16.45 -5.29
CA PRO A 185 0.40 -17.42 -4.94
C PRO A 185 -0.21 -17.09 -3.58
N GLN A 186 -1.51 -17.35 -3.41
CA GLN A 186 -2.13 -17.26 -2.08
C GLN A 186 -1.60 -18.36 -1.18
N ASP A 187 -1.34 -18.05 0.08
CA ASP A 187 -0.89 -19.03 1.07
C ASP A 187 -2.08 -19.77 1.67
N THR A 188 -2.46 -20.86 1.04
CA THR A 188 -3.58 -21.71 1.46
C THR A 188 -3.10 -23.03 2.09
N ARG A 189 -1.98 -23.00 2.83
CA ARG A 189 -1.50 -24.17 3.56
C ARG A 189 -2.54 -24.64 4.55
N LYS A 190 -2.59 -25.97 4.79
CA LYS A 190 -3.59 -26.57 5.69
C LYS A 190 -3.61 -25.87 7.06
N GLY A 191 -4.72 -25.26 7.38
CA GLY A 191 -4.95 -24.56 8.62
C GLY A 191 -4.52 -23.08 8.64
N HIS A 192 -4.11 -22.56 7.53
CA HIS A 192 -3.81 -21.16 7.31
C HIS A 192 -4.61 -20.64 6.12
N GLU A 193 -5.21 -19.48 6.28
CA GLU A 193 -5.87 -18.75 5.19
C GLU A 193 -5.06 -17.49 4.94
N ASP A 194 -4.87 -17.15 3.67
CA ASP A 194 -4.17 -15.93 3.29
C ASP A 194 -5.04 -14.71 3.63
N LEU A 195 -4.55 -13.85 4.50
CA LEU A 195 -5.26 -12.62 4.91
C LEU A 195 -5.11 -11.48 3.89
N SER A 196 -4.72 -11.79 2.65
CA SER A 196 -4.54 -10.82 1.56
C SER A 196 -5.69 -10.90 0.54
N PRO A 197 -6.86 -10.31 0.83
CA PRO A 197 -7.94 -10.23 -0.14
C PRO A 197 -7.56 -9.30 -1.31
N PRO A 198 -8.36 -9.27 -2.40
CA PRO A 198 -8.16 -8.30 -3.46
C PRO A 198 -8.08 -6.88 -2.91
N PHE A 199 -7.15 -6.09 -3.45
CA PHE A 199 -6.90 -4.74 -2.96
C PHE A 199 -6.89 -3.69 -4.09
N THR A 200 -7.06 -2.45 -3.68
CA THR A 200 -6.87 -1.29 -4.55
C THR A 200 -5.99 -0.28 -3.82
N THR A 201 -4.90 0.15 -4.47
CA THR A 201 -4.00 1.20 -3.97
C THR A 201 -4.10 2.42 -4.87
N TYR A 202 -4.35 3.56 -4.25
CA TYR A 202 -4.40 4.88 -4.88
C TYR A 202 -3.11 5.64 -4.61
N TYR A 203 -2.63 6.33 -5.62
CA TYR A 203 -1.41 7.12 -5.56
C TYR A 203 -1.74 8.60 -5.76
N GLN A 204 -0.91 9.47 -5.21
CA GLN A 204 -0.96 10.92 -5.44
C GLN A 204 0.44 11.44 -5.66
N GLN A 205 0.54 12.50 -6.45
CA GLN A 205 1.81 13.15 -6.70
C GLN A 205 2.27 13.92 -5.45
N ILE A 206 3.50 13.66 -5.04
CA ILE A 206 4.15 14.32 -3.90
C ILE A 206 5.33 15.15 -4.44
N ASP A 207 5.46 16.37 -3.93
CA ASP A 207 6.47 17.35 -4.35
C ASP A 207 6.44 17.64 -5.87
N ASP A 208 5.24 17.56 -6.48
CA ASP A 208 5.00 17.74 -7.92
C ASP A 208 5.92 16.88 -8.80
N LYS A 209 6.28 15.68 -8.32
CA LYS A 209 7.27 14.84 -9.00
C LYS A 209 6.90 13.37 -9.07
N TYR A 210 6.80 12.70 -7.94
CA TYR A 210 6.60 11.25 -7.89
C TYR A 210 5.23 10.88 -7.35
N TRP A 211 4.69 9.79 -7.87
CA TRP A 211 3.40 9.24 -7.43
C TRP A 211 3.60 8.26 -6.28
N PHE A 212 3.25 8.68 -5.08
CA PHE A 212 3.33 7.86 -3.86
C PHE A 212 1.97 7.26 -3.52
N PRO A 213 1.94 6.04 -2.94
CA PRO A 213 0.70 5.48 -2.41
C PRO A 213 0.17 6.36 -1.28
N THR A 214 -1.12 6.63 -1.28
CA THR A 214 -1.78 7.42 -0.21
C THR A 214 -2.84 6.63 0.51
N TYR A 215 -3.45 5.68 -0.17
CA TYR A 215 -4.52 4.88 0.38
C TYR A 215 -4.58 3.50 -0.27
N THR A 216 -4.66 2.46 0.55
CA THR A 216 -4.97 1.11 0.10
C THR A 216 -6.23 0.62 0.79
N LYS A 217 -7.12 0.02 0.04
CA LYS A 217 -8.28 -0.72 0.53
C LYS A 217 -8.21 -2.15 0.03
N ALA A 218 -8.37 -3.10 0.96
CA ALA A 218 -8.57 -4.51 0.64
C ALA A 218 -9.81 -5.01 1.40
N GLU A 219 -10.65 -5.79 0.74
CA GLU A 219 -11.90 -6.30 1.35
C GLU A 219 -12.27 -7.63 0.69
N GLY A 220 -12.65 -8.59 1.51
CA GLY A 220 -13.06 -9.90 1.02
C GLY A 220 -13.50 -10.85 2.12
N ASN A 221 -14.12 -11.96 1.71
CA ASN A 221 -14.48 -13.06 2.58
C ASN A 221 -13.38 -14.12 2.52
N LEU A 222 -12.84 -14.47 3.69
CA LEU A 222 -11.84 -15.52 3.87
C LEU A 222 -12.55 -16.77 4.39
N HIS A 223 -12.28 -17.92 3.76
CA HIS A 223 -12.84 -19.20 4.16
C HIS A 223 -11.81 -20.02 4.94
N PHE A 224 -12.06 -20.22 6.22
CA PHE A 224 -11.25 -21.09 7.07
C PHE A 224 -11.85 -22.49 7.10
N ALA A 225 -11.13 -23.45 6.52
CA ALA A 225 -11.56 -24.84 6.52
C ALA A 225 -11.59 -25.41 7.95
N ALA A 226 -12.54 -26.35 8.19
CA ALA A 226 -12.62 -27.05 9.48
C ALA A 226 -11.29 -27.74 9.85
N GLN A 227 -10.86 -27.53 11.07
CA GLN A 227 -9.68 -28.16 11.65
C GLN A 227 -10.05 -28.95 12.90
N ARG A 228 -9.09 -29.74 13.41
CA ARG A 228 -9.29 -30.54 14.63
C ARG A 228 -9.66 -29.62 15.80
N GLY A 229 -10.92 -29.63 16.18
CA GLY A 229 -11.45 -28.83 17.30
C GLY A 229 -12.05 -27.47 16.91
N ALA A 230 -12.04 -27.10 15.61
CA ALA A 230 -12.70 -25.91 15.12
C ALA A 230 -13.58 -26.23 13.90
N LEU A 231 -14.76 -25.60 13.83
CA LEU A 231 -15.64 -25.66 12.65
C LEU A 231 -15.09 -24.79 11.55
N SER A 232 -15.50 -25.05 10.30
CA SER A 232 -15.25 -24.11 9.20
C SER A 232 -15.97 -22.80 9.48
N GLN A 233 -15.35 -21.70 9.12
CA GLN A 233 -15.95 -20.37 9.25
C GLN A 233 -15.57 -19.48 8.06
N ASP A 234 -16.48 -18.60 7.70
CA ASP A 234 -16.21 -17.49 6.80
C ASP A 234 -16.00 -16.23 7.63
N VAL A 235 -15.00 -15.45 7.27
CA VAL A 235 -14.68 -14.20 7.96
C VAL A 235 -14.57 -13.09 6.94
N HIS A 236 -15.49 -12.14 7.01
CA HIS A 236 -15.41 -10.94 6.21
C HIS A 236 -14.36 -10.02 6.83
N MET A 237 -13.32 -9.68 6.06
CA MET A 237 -12.25 -8.79 6.48
C MET A 237 -12.21 -7.54 5.61
N ARG A 238 -11.90 -6.42 6.26
CA ARG A 238 -11.61 -5.15 5.61
C ARG A 238 -10.28 -4.62 6.15
N THR A 239 -9.35 -4.36 5.24
CA THR A 239 -8.06 -3.73 5.55
C THR A 239 -7.99 -2.39 4.88
N THR A 240 -7.53 -1.37 5.60
CA THR A 240 -7.19 -0.06 5.06
C THR A 240 -5.79 0.32 5.49
N VAL A 241 -5.01 0.85 4.55
CA VAL A 241 -3.70 1.42 4.83
C VAL A 241 -3.69 2.85 4.33
N ARG A 242 -3.32 3.79 5.20
CA ARG A 242 -3.13 5.20 4.84
C ARG A 242 -1.66 5.54 4.95
N TYR A 243 -1.21 6.32 3.98
CA TYR A 243 0.16 6.81 3.92
C TYR A 243 0.09 8.33 3.90
N THR A 244 0.63 8.97 4.93
CA THR A 244 0.55 10.42 5.13
C THR A 244 1.90 11.01 5.54
N ASP A 245 1.96 12.32 5.61
CA ASP A 245 3.11 13.04 6.15
C ASP A 245 4.43 12.74 5.40
N TYR A 246 4.36 12.56 4.08
CA TYR A 246 5.54 12.38 3.26
C TYR A 246 6.48 13.58 3.41
N LYS A 247 7.75 13.30 3.75
CA LYS A 247 8.79 14.31 3.90
C LYS A 247 10.08 13.79 3.30
N ARG A 248 10.62 14.55 2.36
CA ARG A 248 11.95 14.28 1.83
C ARG A 248 12.98 14.71 2.84
N PHE A 249 13.89 13.82 3.24
CA PHE A 249 15.05 14.20 4.04
C PHE A 249 16.26 14.41 3.14
N HIS A 250 16.99 15.49 3.40
CA HIS A 250 18.25 15.74 2.73
C HIS A 250 19.36 15.23 3.64
N THR A 251 20.25 14.40 3.11
CA THR A 251 21.40 13.82 3.83
C THR A 251 22.46 14.86 4.21
N ASN A 252 22.28 16.14 3.88
CA ASN A 252 23.20 17.22 4.24
C ASN A 252 22.69 17.97 5.47
N VAL A 253 22.70 17.33 6.64
CA VAL A 253 22.53 18.04 7.90
C VAL A 253 23.91 18.57 8.32
N THR A 254 24.20 19.82 7.99
CA THR A 254 25.30 20.55 8.63
C THR A 254 24.80 21.00 10.01
N ILE A 255 25.18 20.29 11.06
CA ILE A 255 24.90 20.71 12.43
C ILE A 255 25.87 21.85 12.76
N LYS A 256 25.36 23.09 12.79
CA LYS A 256 26.15 24.24 13.28
C LYS A 256 26.07 24.29 14.80
N TYR A 257 27.17 23.94 15.46
CA TYR A 257 27.33 24.20 16.87
C TYR A 257 28.22 25.48 17.01
N GLY A 258 27.59 26.63 17.28
CA GLY A 258 28.28 27.91 17.34
C GLY A 258 28.74 28.40 15.96
N ASP A 259 29.72 29.31 15.91
CA ASP A 259 30.26 29.90 14.68
C ASP A 259 31.28 29.00 13.91
N GLN A 260 31.34 27.70 14.18
CA GLN A 260 32.26 26.76 13.49
C GLN A 260 31.49 25.75 12.69
N ASP A 261 31.76 25.66 11.38
CA ASP A 261 31.29 24.60 10.49
C ASP A 261 32.10 23.31 10.77
N ILE A 262 31.48 22.32 11.40
CA ILE A 262 32.07 20.98 11.54
C ILE A 262 31.57 20.14 10.38
N THR A 263 32.34 20.00 9.35
CA THR A 263 32.15 18.99 8.31
C THR A 263 32.61 17.64 8.88
N PRO A 264 31.78 16.57 8.89
CA PRO A 264 32.23 15.26 9.32
C PRO A 264 33.36 14.78 8.39
N ASN A 265 34.52 14.57 8.95
CA ASN A 265 35.62 13.94 8.23
C ASN A 265 35.28 12.45 8.10
N LYS A 266 35.42 11.88 6.91
CA LYS A 266 35.02 10.50 6.57
C LYS A 266 35.84 9.43 7.31
N ASP A 267 36.84 9.82 8.10
CA ASP A 267 37.80 8.93 8.75
C ASP A 267 37.61 8.74 10.27
N ASP A 268 36.61 9.39 10.88
CA ASP A 268 36.31 9.26 12.31
C ASP A 268 35.01 8.43 12.58
N ALA A 269 34.98 7.19 12.09
CA ALA A 269 33.96 6.21 12.50
C ALA A 269 34.40 5.46 13.76
N THR A 270 34.46 6.16 14.91
CA THR A 270 34.49 5.51 16.21
C THR A 270 33.08 5.49 16.78
N PRO A 271 32.50 4.31 17.12
CA PRO A 271 31.16 4.26 17.68
C PRO A 271 31.13 4.94 19.06
N PRO A 272 30.05 5.65 19.42
CA PRO A 272 29.94 6.28 20.73
C PRO A 272 29.93 5.21 21.83
N SER A 273 30.81 5.40 22.80
CA SER A 273 30.89 4.58 24.01
C SER A 273 29.53 4.63 24.74
N THR A 274 29.01 3.45 25.06
CA THR A 274 27.86 3.26 25.94
C THR A 274 28.09 3.98 27.27
N GLY A 275 27.39 5.09 27.46
CA GLY A 275 27.28 5.74 28.77
C GLY A 275 26.48 4.85 29.70
N GLN A 276 27.08 4.58 30.83
CA GLN A 276 26.55 3.82 31.94
C GLN A 276 25.24 4.45 32.42
N ALA A 277 24.15 3.66 32.46
CA ALA A 277 22.88 4.07 33.01
C ALA A 277 23.04 4.23 34.52
N ASP A 278 22.73 5.40 35.05
CA ASP A 278 22.61 5.64 36.49
C ASP A 278 21.45 4.83 37.09
N ASP A 279 21.73 4.15 38.19
CA ASP A 279 20.80 3.37 38.99
C ASP A 279 19.60 4.22 39.49
N PRO A 280 18.36 3.72 39.39
CA PRO A 280 17.22 4.44 39.96
C PRO A 280 17.19 4.31 41.46
N HIS A 281 17.18 5.45 42.17
CA HIS A 281 16.95 5.53 43.59
C HIS A 281 15.62 4.85 44.01
N PRO A 282 15.56 4.13 45.13
CA PRO A 282 14.35 3.47 45.62
C PRO A 282 13.30 4.49 46.05
N MET A 283 12.09 4.38 45.53
CA MET A 283 10.93 5.15 45.99
C MET A 283 10.56 4.77 47.45
N LYS A 284 10.45 5.78 48.29
CA LYS A 284 9.91 5.68 49.62
C LYS A 284 8.41 5.36 49.58
N THR A 285 8.02 4.29 50.27
CA THR A 285 6.63 3.87 50.51
C THR A 285 5.89 4.94 51.34
N PRO A 286 4.65 5.31 51.00
CA PRO A 286 3.81 6.14 51.86
C PRO A 286 3.23 5.30 53.02
N PRO A 287 2.95 5.91 54.21
CA PRO A 287 2.38 5.20 55.36
C PRO A 287 0.90 4.88 55.13
N GLN A 288 0.52 3.68 55.50
CA GLN A 288 -0.88 3.25 55.56
C GLN A 288 -1.56 3.77 56.84
N PRO A 289 -2.92 3.98 56.80
CA PRO A 289 -3.72 4.35 57.99
C PRO A 289 -3.97 3.19 58.92
#